data_404b978e65c93ae48268fb401dc1e830
#
_entry.id   404b978e65c93ae48268fb401dc1e830
#
_cell.length_a   1.000
_cell.length_b   1.000
_cell.length_c   1.000
_cell.angle_alpha   90.00
_cell.angle_beta   90.00
_cell.angle_gamma   90.00
#
_symmetry.space_group_name_H-M   'P 1'
#
loop_
_entity.id
_entity.type
_entity.pdbx_description
1 polymer ?
#
loop_
_entity_poly.entity_id
_entity_poly.type
_entity_poly.pdbx_seq_one_letter_code
_entity_poly.pdbx_strand_id
1 'polypeptide(L)' 'MAKDKIAFVCSNCGQESAKWMGKCPSCGQWNTFKEIRIA' A
#
# COMPACT_ATOMS: atom_id res chain seq x y z
N MET A 1 -0.75 -24.48 3.17
CA MET A 1 -1.31 -23.65 2.35
C MET A 1 -0.85 -22.25 2.48
N ALA A 2 -0.28 -21.74 1.57
CA ALA A 2 0.25 -20.42 1.64
C ALA A 2 -0.79 -19.44 1.18
N LYS A 3 -1.06 -18.46 2.03
CA LYS A 3 -1.95 -17.47 1.66
C LYS A 3 -1.18 -16.26 1.32
N ASP A 4 -1.20 -15.86 0.12
CA ASP A 4 -0.51 -14.65 -0.30
C ASP A 4 -1.18 -13.46 0.31
N LYS A 5 -0.40 -12.64 0.93
CA LYS A 5 -0.91 -11.40 1.49
C LYS A 5 -0.45 -10.26 0.64
N ILE A 6 -1.35 -9.37 0.33
CA ILE A 6 -1.01 -8.21 -0.48
C ILE A 6 -1.15 -6.96 0.36
N ALA A 7 -0.14 -6.14 0.35
CA ALA A 7 -0.16 -4.88 1.07
C ALA A 7 0.19 -3.76 0.10
N PHE A 8 -0.29 -2.58 0.40
CA PHE A 8 -0.02 -1.41 -0.42
C PHE A 8 0.78 -0.42 0.40
N VAL A 9 1.88 0.03 -0.16
CA VAL A 9 2.76 0.95 0.56
C VAL A 9 2.92 2.22 -0.25
N CYS A 10 2.76 3.33 0.41
CA CYS A 10 2.94 4.62 -0.24
C CYS A 10 4.42 4.83 -0.52
N SER A 11 4.73 5.14 -1.76
CA SER A 11 6.13 5.34 -2.14
C SER A 11 6.65 6.70 -1.71
N ASN A 12 5.77 7.57 -1.25
CA ASN A 12 6.18 8.90 -0.82
C ASN A 12 6.51 8.95 0.67
N CYS A 13 5.61 8.47 1.50
CA CYS A 13 5.81 8.53 2.93
C CYS A 13 6.01 7.15 3.57
N GLY A 14 5.75 6.10 2.84
CA GLY A 14 5.93 4.76 3.37
C GLY A 14 4.76 4.23 4.15
N GLN A 15 3.60 4.84 4.00
CA GLN A 15 2.42 4.38 4.71
C GLN A 15 1.95 3.05 4.17
N GLU A 16 1.70 2.11 5.06
CA GLU A 16 1.27 0.78 4.67
C GLU A 16 -0.22 0.62 4.84
N SER A 17 -0.86 -0.04 3.89
CA SER A 17 -2.28 -0.24 3.94
C SER A 17 -2.62 -1.65 3.45
N ALA A 18 -3.66 -2.23 4.03
CA ALA A 18 -4.07 -3.58 3.64
C ALA A 18 -4.87 -3.56 2.35
N LYS A 19 -5.36 -2.42 1.96
CA LYS A 19 -6.12 -2.29 0.72
C LYS A 19 -5.68 -1.05 0.00
N TRP A 20 -5.98 -1.01 -1.29
CA TRP A 20 -5.56 0.11 -2.11
C TRP A 20 -6.36 1.36 -1.78
N MET A 21 -5.66 2.45 -1.65
CA MET A 21 -6.28 3.73 -1.43
C MET A 21 -5.85 4.68 -2.52
N GLY A 22 -6.78 5.36 -3.12
CA GLY A 22 -6.45 6.31 -4.17
C GLY A 22 -5.61 7.46 -3.67
N LYS A 23 -5.80 7.82 -2.41
CA LYS A 23 -5.08 8.93 -1.82
C LYS A 23 -4.47 8.49 -0.50
N CYS A 24 -3.21 8.80 -0.31
CA CYS A 24 -2.54 8.48 0.93
C CYS A 24 -3.00 9.43 2.04
N PRO A 25 -3.57 8.90 3.11
CA PRO A 25 -4.04 9.77 4.19
C PRO A 25 -2.90 10.36 5.00
N SER A 26 -1.71 9.83 4.85
CA SER A 26 -0.59 10.30 5.63
C SER A 26 0.10 11.48 4.97
N CYS A 27 0.40 11.37 3.69
CA CYS A 27 1.08 12.46 2.99
C CYS A 27 0.18 13.20 2.02
N GLY A 28 -1.00 12.66 1.74
CA GLY A 28 -1.96 13.33 0.88
C GLY A 28 -1.68 13.22 -0.59
N GLN A 29 -0.79 12.34 -0.98
CA GLN A 29 -0.47 12.17 -2.38
C GLN A 29 -1.41 11.16 -3.03
N TRP A 30 -1.65 11.35 -4.33
CA TRP A 30 -2.50 10.46 -5.08
C TRP A 30 -1.68 9.45 -5.86
N ASN A 31 -2.22 8.24 -5.99
CA ASN A 31 -1.58 7.20 -6.79
C ASN A 31 -0.14 6.93 -6.39
N THR A 32 0.14 6.97 -5.10
CA THR A 32 1.48 6.71 -4.62
C THR A 32 1.64 5.34 -4.00
N PHE A 33 0.55 4.58 -3.91
CA PHE A 33 0.60 3.26 -3.30
C PHE A 33 1.14 2.24 -4.28
N LYS A 34 1.97 1.34 -3.77
CA LYS A 34 2.53 0.27 -4.56
C LYS A 34 2.09 -1.05 -3.98
N GLU A 35 1.77 -1.98 -4.85
CA GLU A 35 1.35 -3.29 -4.42
C GLU A 35 2.56 -4.13 -4.04
N ILE A 36 2.55 -4.68 -2.83
CA ILE A 36 3.61 -5.53 -2.36
C ILE A 36 3.01 -6.86 -1.98
N ARG A 37 3.60 -7.91 -2.49
CA ARG A 37 3.12 -9.25 -2.19
C ARG A 37 3.96 -9.86 -1.08
N ILE A 38 3.30 -10.24 -0.02
CA ILE A 38 3.96 -10.85 1.12
C ILE A 38 3.48 -12.27 1.23
N ALA A 39 4.36 -13.22 1.08
CA ALA A 39 3.98 -14.62 1.13
C ALA A 39 4.31 -15.27 2.46
#